data_a2863bd66070eee944f7478df1795f1e
#
_entry.id   a2863bd66070eee944f7478df1795f1e
#
_cell.length_a   1.000
_cell.length_b   1.000
_cell.length_c   1.000
_cell.angle_alpha   90.00
_cell.angle_beta   90.00
_cell.angle_gamma   90.00
#
_symmetry.space_group_name_H-M   'P 1'
#
loop_
_entity.id
_entity.type
_entity.pdbx_description
1 polymer ?
#
loop_
_entity_poly.entity_id
_entity_poly.type
_entity_poly.pdbx_seq_one_letter_code
_entity_poly.pdbx_strand_id
1 'polypeptide(L)'
;MNKFENLLALSPLVYIIHHAEEHIIFNFREWREKYFLDNNFLSTEEMLMRIIGIFLIIFFIHLVTKNRPSALIALFFLMGSQVVNAIFHTFFSLYYNDFSPGTVTAILLYLPLNYFIIKAAFNEGFLK
;
A
#
# COMPACT_ATOMS: atom_id res chain seq x y z
N MET A 1 -18.45 9.36 8.09
CA MET A 1 -17.39 9.37 7.06
C MET A 1 -18.01 9.21 5.68
N ASN A 2 -17.49 9.89 4.69
CA ASN A 2 -17.91 9.73 3.30
C ASN A 2 -17.29 8.47 2.68
N LYS A 3 -17.60 8.19 1.41
CA LYS A 3 -17.14 6.97 0.73
C LYS A 3 -15.61 6.94 0.59
N PHE A 4 -15.00 8.08 0.28
CA PHE A 4 -13.54 8.19 0.19
C PHE A 4 -12.87 7.82 1.52
N GLU A 5 -13.34 8.41 2.62
CA GLU A 5 -12.82 8.13 3.96
C GLU A 5 -13.04 6.67 4.38
N ASN A 6 -14.21 6.09 4.08
CA ASN A 6 -14.49 4.69 4.37
C ASN A 6 -13.53 3.74 3.62
N LEU A 7 -13.24 4.04 2.37
CA LEU A 7 -12.28 3.25 1.58
C LEU A 7 -10.85 3.43 2.10
N LEU A 8 -10.46 4.66 2.47
CA LEU A 8 -9.15 4.89 3.10
C LEU A 8 -8.99 4.06 4.38
N ALA A 9 -10.05 3.95 5.18
CA ALA A 9 -10.02 3.20 6.44
C ALA A 9 -9.73 1.70 6.25
N LEU A 10 -9.89 1.15 5.05
CA LEU A 10 -9.54 -0.25 4.73
C LEU A 10 -8.04 -0.45 4.51
N SER A 11 -7.28 0.61 4.27
CA SER A 11 -5.85 0.51 3.93
C SER A 11 -5.01 -0.18 5.00
N PRO A 12 -5.18 0.08 6.31
CA PRO A 12 -4.43 -0.65 7.33
C PRO A 12 -4.63 -2.16 7.26
N LEU A 13 -5.86 -2.61 7.05
CA LEU A 13 -6.17 -4.03 6.93
C LEU A 13 -5.48 -4.63 5.70
N VAL A 14 -5.50 -3.94 4.58
CA VAL A 14 -4.88 -4.41 3.34
C VAL A 14 -3.35 -4.47 3.48
N TYR A 15 -2.73 -3.52 4.17
CA TYR A 15 -1.29 -3.60 4.50
C TYR A 15 -0.98 -4.86 5.33
N ILE A 16 -1.81 -5.17 6.33
CA ILE A 16 -1.61 -6.36 7.18
C ILE A 16 -1.73 -7.64 6.36
N ILE A 17 -2.73 -7.74 5.49
CA ILE A 17 -2.94 -8.93 4.64
C ILE A 17 -1.77 -9.09 3.66
N HIS A 18 -1.30 -7.99 3.05
CA HIS A 18 -0.15 -8.03 2.15
C HIS A 18 1.13 -8.46 2.87
N HIS A 19 1.37 -7.92 4.07
CA HIS A 19 2.49 -8.33 4.91
C HIS A 19 2.42 -9.83 5.25
N ALA A 20 1.22 -10.36 5.52
CA ALA A 20 1.05 -11.79 5.79
C ALA A 20 1.44 -12.65 4.59
N GLU A 21 1.10 -12.25 3.37
CA GLU A 21 1.58 -12.97 2.18
C GLU A 21 3.11 -12.91 2.08
N GLU A 22 3.70 -11.73 2.24
CA GLU A 22 5.14 -11.54 2.08
C GLU A 22 5.99 -12.30 3.11
N HIS A 23 5.56 -12.34 4.37
CA HIS A 23 6.43 -12.72 5.48
C HIS A 23 5.89 -13.86 6.36
N ILE A 24 4.63 -14.24 6.26
CA ILE A 24 4.04 -15.36 7.01
C ILE A 24 3.82 -16.56 6.10
N ILE A 25 3.17 -16.37 4.96
CA ILE A 25 2.90 -17.44 3.99
C ILE A 25 4.14 -17.77 3.16
N PHE A 26 4.84 -16.72 2.72
CA PHE A 26 6.07 -16.83 1.93
C PHE A 26 7.20 -16.08 2.63
N ASN A 27 8.36 -15.98 1.99
CA ASN A 27 9.52 -15.22 2.49
C ASN A 27 10.00 -14.24 1.42
N PHE A 28 9.41 -13.03 1.42
CA PHE A 28 9.80 -11.98 0.48
C PHE A 28 11.25 -11.52 0.69
N ARG A 29 11.73 -11.47 1.93
CA ARG A 29 13.10 -11.04 2.22
C ARG A 29 14.12 -11.98 1.55
N GLU A 30 13.92 -13.29 1.65
CA GLU A 30 14.75 -14.28 0.97
C GLU A 30 14.71 -14.11 -0.55
N TRP A 31 13.51 -13.91 -1.12
CA TRP A 31 13.36 -13.65 -2.56
C TRP A 31 14.12 -12.38 -2.96
N ARG A 32 13.99 -11.30 -2.20
CA ARG A 32 14.65 -10.02 -2.48
C ARG A 32 16.17 -10.14 -2.43
N GLU A 33 16.72 -10.87 -1.48
CA GLU A 33 18.16 -11.07 -1.33
C GLU A 33 18.81 -11.80 -2.52
N LYS A 34 18.02 -12.57 -3.28
CA LYS A 34 18.54 -13.21 -4.51
C LYS A 34 18.87 -12.21 -5.60
N TYR A 35 18.18 -11.08 -5.65
CA TYR A 35 18.22 -10.16 -6.79
C TYR A 35 18.68 -8.77 -6.43
N PHE A 36 18.60 -8.38 -5.17
CA PHE A 36 18.88 -7.03 -4.70
C PHE A 36 19.77 -7.07 -3.46
N LEU A 37 20.59 -6.01 -3.30
CA LEU A 37 21.31 -5.81 -2.04
C LEU A 37 20.31 -5.38 -0.96
N ASP A 38 20.27 -6.11 0.14
CA ASP A 38 19.39 -5.78 1.27
C ASP A 38 20.23 -5.09 2.36
N ASN A 39 20.11 -3.76 2.45
CA ASN A 39 20.75 -2.94 3.48
C ASN A 39 19.73 -2.50 4.55
N ASN A 40 18.55 -3.11 4.59
CA ASN A 40 17.51 -2.72 5.52
C ASN A 40 17.65 -3.49 6.84
N PHE A 41 17.99 -2.77 7.91
CA PHE A 41 18.16 -3.33 9.25
C PHE A 41 16.85 -3.40 10.06
N LEU A 42 15.74 -2.85 9.54
CA LEU A 42 14.45 -2.91 10.23
C LEU A 42 13.85 -4.32 10.12
N SER A 43 13.20 -4.77 11.19
CA SER A 43 12.39 -5.98 11.11
C SER A 43 11.17 -5.75 10.21
N THR A 44 10.56 -6.85 9.73
CA THR A 44 9.37 -6.76 8.88
C THR A 44 8.19 -6.15 9.63
N GLU A 45 8.07 -6.46 10.91
CA GLU A 45 7.05 -5.91 11.80
C GLU A 45 7.24 -4.41 12.04
N GLU A 46 8.48 -3.95 12.23
CA GLU A 46 8.78 -2.52 12.36
C GLU A 46 8.43 -1.75 11.09
N MET A 47 8.72 -2.31 9.93
CA MET A 47 8.35 -1.69 8.65
C MET A 47 6.84 -1.57 8.51
N LEU A 48 6.10 -2.63 8.83
CA LEU A 48 4.64 -2.62 8.81
C LEU A 48 4.07 -1.58 9.77
N MET A 49 4.57 -1.55 11.01
CA MET A 49 4.13 -0.60 12.01
C MET A 49 4.38 0.85 11.58
N ARG A 50 5.52 1.13 10.95
CA ARG A 50 5.84 2.47 10.45
C ARG A 50 4.91 2.89 9.33
N ILE A 51 4.67 2.01 8.35
CA ILE A 51 3.77 2.31 7.23
C ILE A 51 2.35 2.58 7.74
N ILE A 52 1.82 1.71 8.59
CA ILE A 52 0.48 1.87 9.16
C ILE A 52 0.42 3.13 10.04
N GLY A 53 1.42 3.37 10.88
CA GLY A 53 1.47 4.54 11.75
C GLY A 53 1.46 5.85 10.96
N ILE A 54 2.29 5.96 9.92
CA ILE A 54 2.31 7.14 9.04
C ILE A 54 0.97 7.30 8.34
N PHE A 55 0.41 6.22 7.80
CA PHE A 55 -0.89 6.26 7.15
C PHE A 55 -1.99 6.75 8.11
N LEU A 56 -2.03 6.25 9.34
CA LEU A 56 -3.04 6.65 10.32
C LEU A 56 -2.93 8.13 10.67
N ILE A 57 -1.71 8.68 10.77
CA ILE A 57 -1.50 10.11 10.98
C ILE A 57 -2.09 10.91 9.80
N ILE A 58 -1.76 10.52 8.57
CA ILE A 58 -2.28 11.15 7.35
C ILE A 58 -3.81 11.06 7.30
N PHE A 59 -4.36 9.90 7.59
CA PHE A 59 -5.80 9.65 7.60
C PHE A 59 -6.51 10.52 8.64
N PHE A 60 -5.96 10.57 9.85
CA PHE A 60 -6.51 11.40 10.92
C PHE A 60 -6.50 12.89 10.55
N ILE A 61 -5.39 13.38 9.97
CA ILE A 61 -5.32 14.76 9.47
C ILE A 61 -6.42 15.01 8.44
N HIS A 62 -6.64 14.07 7.52
CA HIS A 62 -7.71 14.22 6.54
C HIS A 62 -9.10 14.23 7.19
N LEU A 63 -9.36 13.36 8.17
CA LEU A 63 -10.66 13.35 8.87
C LEU A 63 -10.97 14.67 9.56
N VAL A 64 -9.94 15.36 10.07
CA VAL A 64 -10.11 16.66 10.75
C VAL A 64 -10.25 17.79 9.74
N THR A 65 -9.41 17.83 8.71
CA THR A 65 -9.34 18.97 7.77
C THR A 65 -10.34 18.85 6.62
N LYS A 66 -10.63 17.64 6.16
CA LYS A 66 -11.55 17.33 5.05
C LYS A 66 -11.33 18.19 3.81
N ASN A 67 -10.07 18.48 3.50
CA ASN A 67 -9.71 19.36 2.40
C ASN A 67 -8.94 18.62 1.30
N ARG A 68 -8.81 19.27 0.14
CA ARG A 68 -8.11 18.70 -1.01
C ARG A 68 -6.64 18.38 -0.73
N PRO A 69 -5.83 19.26 -0.10
CA PRO A 69 -4.44 18.94 0.20
C PRO A 69 -4.27 17.66 1.03
N SER A 70 -5.06 17.48 2.08
CA SER A 70 -4.97 16.28 2.91
C SER A 70 -5.38 15.02 2.14
N ALA A 71 -6.40 15.11 1.29
CA ALA A 71 -6.79 14.01 0.42
C ALA A 71 -5.67 13.63 -0.56
N LEU A 72 -5.01 14.63 -1.17
CA LEU A 72 -3.89 14.40 -2.09
C LEU A 72 -2.71 13.76 -1.38
N ILE A 73 -2.38 14.18 -0.16
CA ILE A 73 -1.32 13.56 0.64
C ILE A 73 -1.63 12.07 0.88
N ALA A 74 -2.87 11.74 1.26
CA ALA A 74 -3.28 10.36 1.44
C ALA A 74 -3.16 9.55 0.14
N LEU A 75 -3.61 10.11 -0.98
CA LEU A 75 -3.50 9.45 -2.29
C LEU A 75 -2.04 9.23 -2.70
N PHE A 76 -1.16 10.21 -2.53
CA PHE A 76 0.26 10.06 -2.83
C PHE A 76 0.91 8.98 -1.97
N PHE A 77 0.59 8.93 -0.69
CA PHE A 77 1.12 7.90 0.19
C PHE A 77 0.69 6.50 -0.25
N LEU A 78 -0.59 6.32 -0.62
CA LEU A 78 -1.11 5.04 -1.10
C LEU A 78 -0.53 4.68 -2.48
N MET A 79 -0.38 5.64 -3.38
CA MET A 79 0.27 5.39 -4.67
C MET A 79 1.69 4.85 -4.48
N GLY A 80 2.50 5.48 -3.63
CA GLY A 80 3.87 5.04 -3.36
C GLY A 80 3.95 3.70 -2.63
N SER A 81 3.13 3.51 -1.60
CA SER A 81 3.21 2.32 -0.75
C SER A 81 2.42 1.12 -1.26
N GLN A 82 1.42 1.31 -2.10
CA GLN A 82 0.55 0.23 -2.58
C GLN A 82 0.64 0.04 -4.10
N VAL A 83 0.40 1.06 -4.90
CA VAL A 83 0.38 0.91 -6.37
C VAL A 83 1.78 0.66 -6.91
N VAL A 84 2.77 1.45 -6.51
CA VAL A 84 4.18 1.24 -6.91
C VAL A 84 4.67 -0.12 -6.41
N ASN A 85 4.27 -0.53 -5.22
CA ASN A 85 4.58 -1.84 -4.67
C ASN A 85 3.99 -2.97 -5.54
N ALA A 86 2.73 -2.83 -5.97
CA ALA A 86 2.10 -3.80 -6.87
C ALA A 86 2.83 -3.89 -8.22
N ILE A 87 3.24 -2.75 -8.77
CA ILE A 87 4.04 -2.71 -10.01
C ILE A 87 5.37 -3.42 -9.80
N PHE A 88 6.06 -3.16 -8.69
CA PHE A 88 7.32 -3.81 -8.34
C PHE A 88 7.17 -5.32 -8.31
N HIS A 89 6.24 -5.85 -7.53
CA HIS A 89 6.04 -7.30 -7.41
C HIS A 89 5.70 -7.96 -8.75
N THR A 90 4.81 -7.35 -9.52
CA THR A 90 4.40 -7.89 -10.81
C THR A 90 5.53 -7.86 -11.82
N PHE A 91 6.19 -6.71 -11.96
CA PHE A 91 7.28 -6.54 -12.91
C PHE A 91 8.44 -7.50 -12.63
N PHE A 92 8.92 -7.57 -11.41
CA PHE A 92 10.07 -8.40 -11.08
C PHE A 92 9.75 -9.88 -11.01
N SER A 93 8.50 -10.26 -10.70
CA SER A 93 8.07 -11.66 -10.86
C SER A 93 8.20 -12.12 -12.32
N LEU A 94 7.83 -11.27 -13.26
CA LEU A 94 7.94 -11.57 -14.70
C LEU A 94 9.39 -11.46 -15.19
N TYR A 95 10.11 -10.42 -14.78
CA TYR A 95 11.48 -10.17 -15.22
C TYR A 95 12.43 -11.30 -14.83
N TYR A 96 12.34 -11.78 -13.60
CA TYR A 96 13.17 -12.87 -13.10
C TYR A 96 12.56 -14.25 -13.30
N ASN A 97 11.34 -14.33 -13.85
CA ASN A 97 10.56 -15.56 -13.94
C ASN A 97 10.53 -16.33 -12.60
N ASP A 98 10.37 -15.59 -11.51
CA ASP A 98 10.36 -16.08 -10.14
C ASP A 98 9.31 -15.33 -9.35
N PHE A 99 8.30 -16.04 -8.85
CA PHE A 99 7.17 -15.43 -8.13
C PHE A 99 7.67 -14.61 -6.92
N SER A 100 7.38 -13.31 -6.94
CA SER A 100 7.67 -12.42 -5.81
C SER A 100 6.57 -12.53 -4.75
N PRO A 101 6.88 -12.97 -3.53
CA PRO A 101 5.90 -12.96 -2.43
C PRO A 101 5.31 -11.56 -2.25
N GLY A 102 3.99 -11.48 -2.16
CA GLY A 102 3.26 -10.22 -2.12
C GLY A 102 2.52 -9.88 -3.42
N THR A 103 2.83 -10.55 -4.53
CA THR A 103 2.22 -10.27 -5.84
C THR A 103 0.71 -10.52 -5.84
N VAL A 104 0.22 -11.58 -5.21
CA VAL A 104 -1.21 -11.94 -5.23
C VAL A 104 -2.04 -10.86 -4.54
N THR A 105 -1.69 -10.49 -3.31
CA THR A 105 -2.43 -9.47 -2.56
C THR A 105 -2.24 -8.08 -3.17
N ALA A 106 -1.07 -7.80 -3.75
CA ALA A 106 -0.86 -6.53 -4.45
C ALA A 106 -1.82 -6.38 -5.64
N ILE A 107 -1.96 -7.40 -6.46
CA ILE A 107 -2.88 -7.37 -7.62
C ILE A 107 -4.33 -7.42 -7.18
N LEU A 108 -4.69 -8.27 -6.22
CA LEU A 108 -6.09 -8.51 -5.84
C LEU A 108 -6.63 -7.51 -4.82
N LEU A 109 -5.78 -6.86 -4.04
CA LEU A 109 -6.20 -5.93 -2.98
C LEU A 109 -5.72 -4.50 -3.22
N TYR A 110 -4.41 -4.27 -3.43
CA TYR A 110 -3.88 -2.92 -3.59
C TYR A 110 -4.44 -2.23 -4.83
N LEU A 111 -4.42 -2.89 -5.98
CA LEU A 111 -4.89 -2.27 -7.22
C LEU A 111 -6.40 -1.99 -7.20
N PRO A 112 -7.28 -2.94 -6.85
CA PRO A 112 -8.71 -2.65 -6.77
C PRO A 112 -9.05 -1.60 -5.73
N LEU A 113 -8.46 -1.67 -4.54
CA LEU A 113 -8.72 -0.69 -3.48
C LEU A 113 -8.35 0.72 -3.94
N ASN A 114 -7.16 0.89 -4.52
CA ASN A 114 -6.72 2.20 -5.01
C ASN A 114 -7.57 2.71 -6.17
N TYR A 115 -8.03 1.83 -7.04
CA TYR A 115 -8.99 2.22 -8.09
C TYR A 115 -10.26 2.83 -7.48
N PHE A 116 -10.85 2.17 -6.48
CA PHE A 116 -12.07 2.67 -5.84
C PHE A 116 -11.83 3.93 -5.01
N ILE A 117 -10.67 4.03 -4.35
CA ILE A 117 -10.28 5.24 -3.60
C ILE A 117 -10.15 6.44 -4.55
N ILE A 118 -9.44 6.28 -5.66
CA ILE A 118 -9.25 7.34 -6.66
C ILE A 118 -10.60 7.76 -7.25
N LYS A 119 -11.44 6.78 -7.59
CA LYS A 119 -12.79 7.04 -8.11
C LYS A 119 -13.65 7.81 -7.10
N ALA A 120 -13.60 7.44 -5.83
CA ALA A 120 -14.32 8.15 -4.77
C ALA A 120 -13.77 9.57 -4.59
N ALA A 121 -12.44 9.74 -4.59
CA ALA A 121 -11.82 11.06 -4.49
C ALA A 121 -12.24 11.96 -5.65
N PHE A 122 -12.33 11.42 -6.85
CA PHE A 122 -12.80 12.17 -8.02
C PHE A 122 -14.28 12.57 -7.87
N ASN A 123 -15.14 11.63 -7.49
CA ASN A 123 -16.58 11.87 -7.34
C ASN A 123 -16.90 12.87 -6.22
N GLU A 124 -16.06 12.92 -5.20
CA GLU A 124 -16.24 13.81 -4.04
C GLU A 124 -15.51 15.16 -4.20
N GLY A 125 -14.89 15.40 -5.35
CA GLY A 125 -14.30 16.70 -5.70
C GLY A 125 -12.88 16.93 -5.20
N PHE A 126 -12.21 15.92 -4.66
CA PHE A 126 -10.79 16.03 -4.26
C PHE A 126 -9.84 15.98 -5.46
N LEU A 127 -10.26 15.32 -6.54
CA LEU A 127 -9.54 15.25 -7.81
C LEU A 127 -10.39 15.85 -8.91
N LYS A 128 -9.88 16.93 -9.52
CA LYS A 128 -10.49 17.58 -10.69
C LYS A 128 -9.42 18.10 -11.62
#